data_a6a103a480cf47b608f5721afd7c07c0
#
_entry.id   a6a103a480cf47b608f5721afd7c07c0
#
_cell.length_a   1.000
_cell.length_b   1.000
_cell.length_c   1.000
_cell.angle_alpha   90.00
_cell.angle_beta   90.00
_cell.angle_gamma   90.00
#
_symmetry.space_group_name_H-M   'P 1'
#
loop_
_entity.id
_entity.type
_entity.pdbx_description
1 polymer ?
#
loop_
_entity_poly.entity_id
_entity_poly.type
_entity_poly.pdbx_seq_one_letter_code
_entity_poly.pdbx_strand_id
1 'polypeptide(L)'
;FHNLCRTPEILDYVEDILGPNFVQWGGQFFHKEPKSGSVVPWHQDAQYWPLKPANAVTVWLAVYDTDKENGAMKVVSGSHKKGSNGFKHHTNNASNLVLDQEVSEDQIDQDNIVYMDLKAGEISLHNDALLHGSDPNDSDRRRCGITMRFSPTNVKGDLNEWPFFETQLARGIDSFKLNPIAQIPRGEATPIKRFCYSKDFEKDW
;
A
#
# COMPACT_ATOMS: atom_id res chain seq x y z
N PHE A 1 -9.79 -1.81 12.66
CA PHE A 1 -9.28 -1.77 11.28
C PHE A 1 -10.35 -2.20 10.27
N HIS A 2 -10.96 -3.38 10.45
CA HIS A 2 -11.98 -3.91 9.53
C HIS A 2 -13.10 -2.90 9.22
N ASN A 3 -13.67 -2.25 10.23
CA ASN A 3 -14.74 -1.26 10.04
C ASN A 3 -14.24 -0.01 9.32
N LEU A 4 -13.00 0.41 9.58
CA LEU A 4 -12.39 1.55 8.89
C LEU A 4 -12.30 1.31 7.37
N CYS A 5 -11.90 0.11 6.95
CA CYS A 5 -11.85 -0.28 5.54
C CYS A 5 -13.24 -0.33 4.86
N ARG A 6 -14.32 -0.09 5.60
CA ARG A 6 -15.71 -0.12 5.13
C ARG A 6 -16.45 1.19 5.39
N THR A 7 -15.70 2.23 5.72
CA THR A 7 -16.23 3.59 5.83
C THR A 7 -16.82 3.98 4.47
N PRO A 8 -18.11 4.35 4.40
CA PRO A 8 -18.78 4.61 3.12
C PRO A 8 -18.06 5.64 2.28
N GLU A 9 -17.59 6.72 2.87
CA GLU A 9 -16.88 7.82 2.21
C GLU A 9 -15.58 7.33 1.54
N ILE A 10 -14.86 6.40 2.17
CA ILE A 10 -13.65 5.79 1.57
C ILE A 10 -14.04 4.91 0.40
N LEU A 11 -15.08 4.09 0.58
CA LEU A 11 -15.51 3.16 -0.47
C LEU A 11 -16.09 3.88 -1.69
N ASP A 12 -16.68 5.06 -1.52
CA ASP A 12 -17.17 5.88 -2.63
C ASP A 12 -16.01 6.31 -3.56
N TYR A 13 -14.91 6.82 -3.00
CA TYR A 13 -13.71 7.13 -3.78
C TYR A 13 -13.09 5.91 -4.45
N VAL A 14 -13.08 4.75 -3.78
CA VAL A 14 -12.57 3.51 -4.37
C VAL A 14 -13.45 3.05 -5.52
N GLU A 15 -14.78 3.17 -5.39
CA GLU A 15 -15.75 2.84 -6.45
C GLU A 15 -15.56 3.68 -7.70
N ASP A 16 -15.30 4.99 -7.54
CA ASP A 16 -15.03 5.89 -8.67
C ASP A 16 -13.83 5.44 -9.51
N ILE A 17 -12.88 4.73 -8.91
CA ILE A 17 -11.66 4.25 -9.59
C ILE A 17 -11.80 2.81 -10.08
N LEU A 18 -12.31 1.91 -9.24
CA LEU A 18 -12.35 0.46 -9.51
C LEU A 18 -13.68 -0.04 -10.06
N GLY A 19 -14.72 0.81 -10.05
CA GLY A 19 -16.09 0.40 -10.35
C GLY A 19 -16.79 -0.25 -9.15
N PRO A 20 -18.06 -0.69 -9.31
CA PRO A 20 -18.94 -1.02 -8.18
C PRO A 20 -18.65 -2.35 -7.46
N ASN A 21 -17.75 -3.19 -7.99
CA ASN A 21 -17.52 -4.53 -7.46
C ASN A 21 -16.05 -4.74 -7.09
N PHE A 22 -15.70 -4.61 -5.83
CA PHE A 22 -14.32 -4.75 -5.39
C PHE A 22 -14.18 -5.39 -4.01
N VAL A 23 -13.01 -5.96 -3.80
CA VAL A 23 -12.59 -6.62 -2.57
C VAL A 23 -11.51 -5.82 -1.87
N GLN A 24 -11.47 -5.91 -0.54
CA GLN A 24 -10.35 -5.49 0.29
C GLN A 24 -9.50 -6.72 0.64
N TRP A 25 -8.17 -6.62 0.54
CA TRP A 25 -7.28 -7.76 0.74
C TRP A 25 -6.06 -7.46 1.61
N GLY A 26 -5.77 -6.23 1.88
CA GLY A 26 -4.58 -5.88 2.66
C GLY A 26 -4.72 -4.52 3.35
N GLY A 27 -3.79 -4.29 4.26
CA GLY A 27 -3.66 -3.02 4.93
C GLY A 27 -2.67 -3.12 6.08
N GLN A 28 -1.99 -2.01 6.34
CA GLN A 28 -0.97 -1.94 7.39
C GLN A 28 -0.76 -0.50 7.84
N PHE A 29 -0.10 -0.36 8.98
CA PHE A 29 0.38 0.92 9.45
C PHE A 29 1.76 1.22 8.86
N PHE A 30 1.93 2.46 8.41
CA PHE A 30 3.23 3.02 8.04
C PHE A 30 3.54 4.18 8.94
N HIS A 31 4.56 4.05 9.79
CA HIS A 31 4.95 5.14 10.67
C HIS A 31 6.44 5.45 10.54
N LYS A 32 6.79 6.68 10.86
CA LYS A 32 8.16 7.14 11.05
C LYS A 32 8.22 7.91 12.36
N GLU A 33 9.09 7.46 13.27
CA GLU A 33 9.37 8.19 14.50
C GLU A 33 10.09 9.52 14.20
N PRO A 34 10.03 10.50 15.11
CA PRO A 34 10.82 11.72 15.00
C PRO A 34 12.30 11.42 14.75
N LYS A 35 12.93 12.15 13.85
CA LYS A 35 14.34 11.98 13.46
C LYS A 35 14.68 10.57 12.97
N SER A 36 13.69 9.85 12.45
CA SER A 36 13.91 8.53 11.85
C SER A 36 14.60 8.65 10.50
N GLY A 37 15.77 8.04 10.35
CA GLY A 37 16.51 7.98 9.08
C GLY A 37 15.96 6.96 8.08
N SER A 38 14.84 6.29 8.36
CA SER A 38 14.29 5.27 7.47
C SER A 38 13.71 5.88 6.19
N VAL A 39 14.06 5.29 5.05
CA VAL A 39 13.63 5.70 3.71
C VAL A 39 12.76 4.61 3.11
N VAL A 40 11.64 4.99 2.48
CA VAL A 40 10.96 4.12 1.53
C VAL A 40 11.48 4.49 0.14
N PRO A 41 12.28 3.63 -0.51
CA PRO A 41 12.85 3.94 -1.80
C PRO A 41 11.77 4.09 -2.87
N TRP A 42 12.10 4.69 -4.00
CA TRP A 42 11.20 4.76 -5.15
C TRP A 42 10.83 3.38 -5.65
N HIS A 43 9.54 3.05 -5.68
CA HIS A 43 9.04 1.75 -6.09
C HIS A 43 7.63 1.84 -6.69
N GLN A 44 7.20 0.75 -7.31
CA GLN A 44 5.82 0.48 -7.67
C GLN A 44 5.32 -0.69 -6.81
N ASP A 45 4.18 -0.54 -6.18
CA ASP A 45 3.55 -1.59 -5.36
C ASP A 45 3.31 -2.89 -6.14
N ALA A 46 2.97 -2.78 -7.43
CA ALA A 46 2.73 -3.92 -8.31
C ALA A 46 3.90 -4.91 -8.42
N GLN A 47 5.13 -4.49 -8.08
CA GLN A 47 6.30 -5.38 -8.08
C GLN A 47 6.30 -6.35 -6.90
N TYR A 48 5.59 -6.03 -5.83
CA TYR A 48 5.53 -6.83 -4.62
C TYR A 48 4.29 -7.72 -4.56
N TRP A 49 3.27 -7.41 -5.39
CA TRP A 49 1.98 -8.08 -5.28
C TRP A 49 1.73 -9.03 -6.45
N PRO A 50 1.65 -10.33 -6.20
CA PRO A 50 1.39 -11.33 -7.24
C PRO A 50 -0.09 -11.33 -7.65
N LEU A 51 -0.60 -10.19 -8.13
CA LEU A 51 -1.96 -9.99 -8.58
C LEU A 51 -2.06 -10.10 -10.11
N LYS A 52 -3.09 -10.75 -10.60
CA LYS A 52 -3.36 -10.95 -12.05
C LYS A 52 -4.82 -10.66 -12.38
N PRO A 53 -5.10 -9.64 -13.22
CA PRO A 53 -4.14 -8.60 -13.67
C PRO A 53 -3.66 -7.74 -12.50
N ALA A 54 -2.50 -7.08 -12.64
CA ALA A 54 -2.08 -6.05 -11.70
C ALA A 54 -3.05 -4.89 -11.80
N ASN A 55 -3.91 -4.75 -10.81
CA ASN A 55 -4.90 -3.68 -10.70
C ASN A 55 -5.34 -3.55 -9.25
N ALA A 56 -4.71 -2.66 -8.53
CA ALA A 56 -5.05 -2.36 -7.17
C ALA A 56 -5.02 -0.84 -6.91
N VAL A 57 -5.80 -0.43 -5.94
CA VAL A 57 -5.79 0.91 -5.38
C VAL A 57 -5.46 0.82 -3.90
N THR A 58 -4.47 1.59 -3.48
CA THR A 58 -4.17 1.81 -2.08
C THR A 58 -4.78 3.13 -1.64
N VAL A 59 -5.63 3.09 -0.61
CA VAL A 59 -6.02 4.26 0.16
C VAL A 59 -5.00 4.45 1.28
N TRP A 60 -4.44 5.63 1.39
CA TRP A 60 -3.53 6.01 2.47
C TRP A 60 -4.21 7.07 3.34
N LEU A 61 -4.54 6.74 4.58
CA LEU A 61 -5.20 7.61 5.55
C LEU A 61 -4.15 8.20 6.51
N ALA A 62 -4.08 9.51 6.59
CA ALA A 62 -3.23 10.22 7.55
C ALA A 62 -3.79 10.11 8.98
N VAL A 63 -3.04 9.48 9.90
CA VAL A 63 -3.37 9.45 11.34
C VAL A 63 -2.92 10.74 12.02
N TYR A 64 -1.81 11.30 11.59
CA TYR A 64 -1.28 12.60 11.97
C TYR A 64 -1.05 13.45 10.73
N ASP A 65 -0.96 14.75 10.89
CA ASP A 65 -0.54 15.65 9.81
C ASP A 65 0.78 15.15 9.20
N THR A 66 0.82 15.10 7.89
CA THR A 66 2.00 14.66 7.14
C THR A 66 2.39 15.70 6.10
N ASP A 67 3.67 15.96 6.01
CA ASP A 67 4.29 16.88 5.06
C ASP A 67 5.71 16.43 4.72
N LYS A 68 6.36 17.16 3.82
CA LYS A 68 7.72 16.85 3.38
C LYS A 68 8.70 16.69 4.55
N GLU A 69 8.58 17.52 5.58
CA GLU A 69 9.53 17.57 6.70
C GLU A 69 9.45 16.31 7.59
N ASN A 70 8.23 15.74 7.78
CA ASN A 70 8.06 14.51 8.56
C ASN A 70 8.00 13.24 7.71
N GLY A 71 8.44 13.31 6.44
CA GLY A 71 8.56 12.16 5.55
C GLY A 71 7.22 11.72 4.95
N ALA A 72 6.40 12.68 4.48
CA ALA A 72 5.23 12.41 3.68
C ALA A 72 5.57 11.50 2.49
N MET A 73 4.57 10.75 2.02
CA MET A 73 4.69 10.05 0.75
C MET A 73 4.94 11.05 -0.37
N LYS A 74 5.88 10.74 -1.25
CA LYS A 74 6.14 11.47 -2.49
C LYS A 74 5.83 10.56 -3.68
N VAL A 75 5.30 11.13 -4.74
CA VAL A 75 4.89 10.41 -5.95
C VAL A 75 5.45 11.10 -7.19
N VAL A 76 5.64 10.33 -8.27
CA VAL A 76 5.88 10.91 -9.60
C VAL A 76 4.55 10.97 -10.33
N SER A 77 4.03 12.18 -10.51
CA SER A 77 2.72 12.40 -11.12
C SER A 77 2.66 11.80 -12.52
N GLY A 78 1.59 11.03 -12.80
CA GLY A 78 1.38 10.40 -14.11
C GLY A 78 2.21 9.15 -14.38
N SER A 79 3.13 8.74 -13.50
CA SER A 79 4.01 7.57 -13.71
C SER A 79 3.26 6.25 -13.86
N HIS A 80 2.09 6.11 -13.24
CA HIS A 80 1.22 4.93 -13.38
C HIS A 80 0.82 4.63 -14.83
N LYS A 81 0.82 5.65 -15.72
CA LYS A 81 0.51 5.48 -17.15
C LYS A 81 1.52 4.60 -17.89
N LYS A 82 2.71 4.40 -17.33
CA LYS A 82 3.70 3.45 -17.87
C LYS A 82 3.38 1.99 -17.53
N GLY A 83 2.39 1.74 -16.69
CA GLY A 83 1.98 0.41 -16.25
C GLY A 83 2.88 -0.19 -15.17
N SER A 84 2.51 -1.37 -14.68
CA SER A 84 3.19 -2.07 -13.59
C SER A 84 4.65 -2.45 -13.89
N ASN A 85 5.04 -2.58 -15.14
CA ASN A 85 6.41 -2.87 -15.58
C ASN A 85 7.10 -1.65 -16.21
N GLY A 86 6.60 -0.44 -15.93
CA GLY A 86 7.05 0.79 -16.55
C GLY A 86 8.44 1.27 -16.12
N PHE A 87 8.96 0.71 -15.03
CA PHE A 87 10.26 1.05 -14.46
C PHE A 87 11.06 -0.20 -14.13
N LYS A 88 12.40 -0.09 -14.21
CA LYS A 88 13.29 -1.18 -13.82
C LYS A 88 13.62 -1.08 -12.34
N HIS A 89 13.24 -2.10 -11.60
CA HIS A 89 13.60 -2.25 -10.19
C HIS A 89 14.92 -3.02 -10.07
N HIS A 90 15.70 -2.70 -9.05
CA HIS A 90 16.91 -3.44 -8.67
C HIS A 90 16.96 -3.60 -7.16
N THR A 91 17.69 -4.60 -6.69
CA THR A 91 17.85 -4.84 -5.26
C THR A 91 18.83 -3.85 -4.66
N ASN A 92 18.45 -3.23 -3.54
CA ASN A 92 19.31 -2.40 -2.71
C ASN A 92 19.13 -2.80 -1.24
N ASN A 93 20.23 -3.23 -0.61
CA ASN A 93 20.23 -3.75 0.77
C ASN A 93 20.79 -2.72 1.77
N ALA A 94 20.67 -1.43 1.49
CA ALA A 94 21.09 -0.40 2.46
C ALA A 94 20.24 -0.48 3.73
N SER A 95 20.88 -0.39 4.90
CA SER A 95 20.26 -0.67 6.20
C SER A 95 19.17 0.31 6.64
N ASN A 96 19.07 1.46 5.99
CA ASN A 96 18.03 2.46 6.26
C ASN A 96 16.82 2.34 5.32
N LEU A 97 16.82 1.40 4.38
CA LEU A 97 15.69 1.17 3.48
C LEU A 97 14.65 0.25 4.12
N VAL A 98 13.39 0.60 3.94
CA VAL A 98 12.23 -0.20 4.40
C VAL A 98 11.92 -1.32 3.41
N LEU A 99 12.27 -1.14 2.14
CA LEU A 99 12.09 -2.11 1.06
C LEU A 99 13.45 -2.44 0.45
N ASP A 100 13.59 -3.66 -0.05
CA ASP A 100 14.82 -4.19 -0.65
C ASP A 100 14.92 -3.97 -2.17
N GLN A 101 13.88 -3.43 -2.79
CA GLN A 101 13.85 -3.09 -4.22
C GLN A 101 13.58 -1.61 -4.40
N GLU A 102 14.28 -1.04 -5.36
CA GLU A 102 14.11 0.36 -5.72
C GLU A 102 14.21 0.60 -7.23
N VAL A 103 13.65 1.71 -7.65
CA VAL A 103 13.84 2.30 -8.99
C VAL A 103 14.93 3.35 -8.89
N SER A 104 15.95 3.26 -9.77
CA SER A 104 17.09 4.18 -9.77
C SER A 104 16.67 5.63 -10.04
N GLU A 105 17.34 6.57 -9.42
CA GLU A 105 17.08 8.02 -9.55
C GLU A 105 17.12 8.54 -10.99
N ASP A 106 17.90 7.92 -11.86
CA ASP A 106 18.01 8.28 -13.30
C ASP A 106 16.71 8.01 -14.08
N GLN A 107 15.82 7.18 -13.53
CA GLN A 107 14.50 6.90 -14.11
C GLN A 107 13.40 7.84 -13.57
N ILE A 108 13.71 8.65 -12.55
CA ILE A 108 12.76 9.50 -11.85
C ILE A 108 12.63 10.83 -12.59
N ASP A 109 11.40 11.18 -12.94
CA ASP A 109 11.07 12.51 -13.46
C ASP A 109 10.99 13.50 -12.29
N GLN A 110 12.10 14.17 -12.03
CA GLN A 110 12.26 15.06 -10.88
C GLN A 110 11.31 16.26 -10.92
N ASP A 111 10.93 16.73 -12.12
CA ASP A 111 10.03 17.87 -12.29
C ASP A 111 8.57 17.55 -11.96
N ASN A 112 8.23 16.25 -11.92
CA ASN A 112 6.88 15.75 -11.64
C ASN A 112 6.74 15.11 -10.26
N ILE A 113 7.69 15.34 -9.34
CA ILE A 113 7.57 14.89 -7.95
C ILE A 113 6.58 15.77 -7.20
N VAL A 114 5.61 15.11 -6.54
CA VAL A 114 4.60 15.76 -5.69
C VAL A 114 4.64 15.11 -4.31
N TYR A 115 4.69 15.93 -3.26
CA TYR A 115 4.53 15.45 -1.88
C TYR A 115 3.05 15.41 -1.52
N MET A 116 2.65 14.33 -0.88
CA MET A 116 1.28 14.12 -0.42
C MET A 116 1.13 14.70 0.99
N ASP A 117 1.08 16.04 1.05
CA ASP A 117 0.84 16.74 2.31
C ASP A 117 -0.64 16.57 2.69
N LEU A 118 -0.90 15.96 3.84
CA LEU A 118 -2.24 15.63 4.30
C LEU A 118 -2.42 16.05 5.76
N LYS A 119 -3.61 16.52 6.11
CA LYS A 119 -4.05 16.69 7.48
C LYS A 119 -4.52 15.36 8.08
N ALA A 120 -4.46 15.25 9.40
CA ALA A 120 -5.02 14.09 10.09
C ALA A 120 -6.48 13.87 9.70
N GLY A 121 -6.82 12.64 9.28
CA GLY A 121 -8.14 12.28 8.76
C GLY A 121 -8.31 12.42 7.25
N GLU A 122 -7.40 13.08 6.54
CA GLU A 122 -7.42 13.13 5.08
C GLU A 122 -6.85 11.85 4.47
N ILE A 123 -7.25 11.57 3.24
CA ILE A 123 -6.81 10.39 2.49
C ILE A 123 -6.20 10.77 1.15
N SER A 124 -5.29 9.93 0.67
CA SER A 124 -4.88 9.88 -0.73
C SER A 124 -5.15 8.49 -1.30
N LEU A 125 -5.38 8.42 -2.60
CA LEU A 125 -5.54 7.16 -3.33
C LEU A 125 -4.49 7.07 -4.42
N HIS A 126 -3.86 5.92 -4.56
CA HIS A 126 -2.90 5.68 -5.63
C HIS A 126 -3.04 4.27 -6.22
N ASN A 127 -2.76 4.19 -7.51
CA ASN A 127 -2.71 2.94 -8.25
C ASN A 127 -1.42 2.18 -7.96
N ASP A 128 -1.45 0.86 -7.99
CA ASP A 128 -0.31 -0.02 -7.74
C ASP A 128 0.88 0.18 -8.69
N ALA A 129 0.65 0.78 -9.86
CA ALA A 129 1.69 1.13 -10.82
C ALA A 129 2.26 2.55 -10.61
N LEU A 130 1.75 3.34 -9.65
CA LEU A 130 2.28 4.68 -9.37
C LEU A 130 3.64 4.57 -8.70
N LEU A 131 4.63 5.27 -9.27
CA LEU A 131 5.97 5.38 -8.68
C LEU A 131 5.91 6.30 -7.46
N HIS A 132 6.29 5.77 -6.30
CA HIS A 132 6.22 6.49 -5.04
C HIS A 132 7.31 6.07 -4.06
N GLY A 133 7.48 6.84 -3.00
CA GLY A 133 8.45 6.62 -1.96
C GLY A 133 8.25 7.59 -0.79
N SER A 134 9.18 7.64 0.16
CA SER A 134 9.19 8.69 1.18
C SER A 134 10.58 8.92 1.74
N ASP A 135 10.92 10.19 1.96
CA ASP A 135 12.17 10.63 2.57
C ASP A 135 12.21 10.31 4.08
N PRO A 136 13.34 10.46 4.76
CA PRO A 136 13.42 10.38 6.21
C PRO A 136 12.44 11.34 6.90
N ASN A 137 12.17 11.09 8.16
CA ASN A 137 11.49 12.05 9.02
C ASN A 137 12.54 12.92 9.73
N ASP A 138 12.77 14.11 9.24
CA ASP A 138 13.73 15.07 9.79
C ASP A 138 13.11 15.99 10.86
N SER A 139 11.82 15.85 11.13
CA SER A 139 11.09 16.64 12.11
C SER A 139 11.09 16.02 13.52
N ASP A 140 10.59 16.78 14.49
CA ASP A 140 10.30 16.29 15.84
C ASP A 140 8.88 15.72 15.99
N ARG A 141 8.15 15.56 14.89
CA ARG A 141 6.78 15.05 14.83
C ARG A 141 6.75 13.62 14.33
N ARG A 142 5.86 12.81 14.87
CA ARG A 142 5.56 11.48 14.31
C ARG A 142 4.83 11.61 12.98
N ARG A 143 5.09 10.68 12.07
CA ARG A 143 4.28 10.47 10.88
C ARG A 143 3.68 9.07 10.94
N CYS A 144 2.37 8.95 10.86
CA CYS A 144 1.69 7.67 10.78
C CYS A 144 0.55 7.73 9.78
N GLY A 145 0.48 6.71 8.95
CA GLY A 145 -0.63 6.48 8.04
C GLY A 145 -1.10 5.03 8.08
N ILE A 146 -2.34 4.82 7.66
CA ILE A 146 -2.96 3.52 7.51
C ILE A 146 -3.21 3.29 6.04
N THR A 147 -2.69 2.19 5.49
CA THR A 147 -3.03 1.78 4.12
C THR A 147 -4.18 0.79 4.13
N MET A 148 -5.03 0.89 3.12
CA MET A 148 -6.10 -0.06 2.82
C MET A 148 -6.03 -0.38 1.32
N ARG A 149 -5.96 -1.67 0.97
CA ARG A 149 -5.72 -2.12 -0.40
C ARG A 149 -6.95 -2.78 -0.97
N PHE A 150 -7.35 -2.33 -2.15
CA PHE A 150 -8.55 -2.80 -2.84
C PHE A 150 -8.22 -3.21 -4.27
N SER A 151 -8.96 -4.19 -4.77
CA SER A 151 -8.88 -4.62 -6.19
C SER A 151 -10.27 -4.98 -6.71
N PRO A 152 -10.54 -4.83 -8.01
CA PRO A 152 -11.76 -5.37 -8.60
C PRO A 152 -11.88 -6.87 -8.38
N THR A 153 -13.10 -7.40 -8.34
CA THR A 153 -13.36 -8.82 -8.08
C THR A 153 -12.82 -9.77 -9.16
N ASN A 154 -12.44 -9.26 -10.33
CA ASN A 154 -11.79 -10.02 -11.40
C ASN A 154 -10.27 -10.14 -11.26
N VAL A 155 -9.68 -9.59 -10.21
CA VAL A 155 -8.25 -9.73 -9.89
C VAL A 155 -8.05 -10.97 -9.04
N LYS A 156 -7.08 -11.81 -9.43
CA LYS A 156 -6.70 -13.02 -8.73
C LYS A 156 -5.32 -12.88 -8.09
N GLY A 157 -5.19 -13.27 -6.82
CA GLY A 157 -3.90 -13.45 -6.15
C GLY A 157 -3.26 -14.80 -6.53
N ASP A 158 -1.96 -14.81 -6.76
CA ASP A 158 -1.22 -16.06 -7.00
C ASP A 158 -0.93 -16.75 -5.67
N LEU A 159 -1.69 -17.80 -5.37
CA LEU A 159 -1.58 -18.55 -4.11
C LEU A 159 -0.30 -19.40 -4.02
N ASN A 160 0.43 -19.58 -5.12
CA ASN A 160 1.74 -20.25 -5.05
C ASN A 160 2.80 -19.30 -4.46
N GLU A 161 2.69 -18.01 -4.72
CA GLU A 161 3.57 -16.99 -4.14
C GLU A 161 3.07 -16.51 -2.78
N TRP A 162 1.73 -16.30 -2.68
CA TRP A 162 1.06 -15.85 -1.45
C TRP A 162 0.02 -16.87 -0.98
N PRO A 163 0.41 -17.98 -0.33
CA PRO A 163 -0.51 -19.05 0.05
C PRO A 163 -1.57 -18.64 1.09
N PHE A 164 -1.38 -17.51 1.77
CA PHE A 164 -2.30 -16.98 2.77
C PHE A 164 -3.12 -15.78 2.26
N PHE A 165 -3.07 -15.49 0.95
CA PHE A 165 -3.84 -14.41 0.38
C PHE A 165 -5.34 -14.69 0.52
N GLU A 166 -6.05 -13.78 1.14
CA GLU A 166 -7.49 -13.83 1.35
C GLU A 166 -8.11 -12.46 1.09
N THR A 167 -9.35 -12.44 0.65
CA THR A 167 -10.08 -11.21 0.34
C THR A 167 -11.37 -11.12 1.11
N GLN A 168 -11.88 -9.92 1.29
CA GLN A 168 -13.24 -9.66 1.79
C GLN A 168 -13.95 -8.74 0.80
N LEU A 169 -15.20 -9.09 0.44
CA LEU A 169 -16.02 -8.20 -0.37
C LEU A 169 -16.20 -6.88 0.38
N ALA A 170 -15.77 -5.78 -0.24
CA ALA A 170 -15.89 -4.45 0.32
C ALA A 170 -17.15 -3.76 -0.19
N ARG A 171 -17.46 -3.90 -1.47
CA ARG A 171 -18.67 -3.36 -2.10
C ARG A 171 -19.11 -4.22 -3.30
N GLY A 172 -20.41 -4.22 -3.60
CA GLY A 172 -21.00 -4.88 -4.77
C GLY A 172 -21.12 -6.38 -4.68
N ILE A 173 -20.81 -7.08 -5.76
CA ILE A 173 -20.98 -8.52 -5.92
C ILE A 173 -19.69 -9.14 -6.44
N ASP A 174 -19.18 -10.17 -5.79
CA ASP A 174 -18.10 -11.01 -6.32
C ASP A 174 -18.69 -12.15 -7.16
N SER A 175 -18.85 -11.92 -8.45
CA SER A 175 -19.29 -12.93 -9.41
C SER A 175 -18.18 -13.86 -9.88
N PHE A 176 -16.91 -13.47 -9.72
CA PHE A 176 -15.77 -14.23 -10.20
C PHE A 176 -15.28 -15.29 -9.20
N LYS A 177 -15.36 -15.01 -7.91
CA LYS A 177 -14.98 -15.95 -6.81
C LYS A 177 -13.57 -16.53 -6.98
N LEU A 178 -12.61 -15.69 -7.38
CA LEU A 178 -11.25 -16.10 -7.73
C LEU A 178 -10.35 -16.31 -6.52
N ASN A 179 -10.69 -15.71 -5.38
CA ASN A 179 -9.82 -15.67 -4.21
C ASN A 179 -10.51 -16.29 -2.98
N PRO A 180 -9.74 -16.86 -2.05
CA PRO A 180 -10.27 -17.27 -0.74
C PRO A 180 -10.88 -16.09 0.01
N ILE A 181 -11.94 -16.36 0.76
CA ILE A 181 -12.64 -15.34 1.54
C ILE A 181 -12.12 -15.33 2.97
N ALA A 182 -11.60 -14.19 3.41
CA ALA A 182 -11.17 -13.97 4.77
C ALA A 182 -12.36 -13.93 5.74
N GLN A 183 -12.15 -14.45 6.94
CA GLN A 183 -13.15 -14.36 8.00
C GLN A 183 -13.31 -12.92 8.49
N ILE A 184 -14.56 -12.51 8.71
CA ILE A 184 -14.84 -11.21 9.34
C ILE A 184 -14.42 -11.27 10.81
N PRO A 185 -13.61 -10.32 11.30
CA PRO A 185 -13.20 -10.27 12.69
C PRO A 185 -14.41 -10.16 13.63
N ARG A 186 -14.46 -11.03 14.64
CA ARG A 186 -15.55 -11.08 15.64
C ARG A 186 -15.04 -10.69 17.03
N GLY A 187 -14.41 -9.52 17.15
CA GLY A 187 -13.84 -9.05 18.41
C GLY A 187 -12.38 -9.48 18.62
N GLU A 188 -11.90 -9.43 19.86
CA GLU A 188 -10.48 -9.59 20.22
C GLU A 188 -9.93 -11.01 19.97
N ALA A 189 -10.77 -12.00 19.85
CA ALA A 189 -10.38 -13.41 19.71
C ALA A 189 -10.11 -13.86 18.27
N THR A 190 -10.01 -12.95 17.31
CA THR A 190 -9.71 -13.35 15.93
C THR A 190 -8.25 -13.82 15.84
N PRO A 191 -7.99 -15.08 15.45
CA PRO A 191 -6.62 -15.56 15.30
C PRO A 191 -5.88 -14.71 14.29
N ILE A 192 -4.76 -14.15 14.69
CA ILE A 192 -3.84 -13.48 13.76
C ILE A 192 -3.12 -14.59 13.01
N LYS A 193 -3.49 -14.82 11.75
CA LYS A 193 -2.63 -15.58 10.85
C LYS A 193 -1.37 -14.74 10.65
N ARG A 194 -0.22 -15.23 11.11
CA ARG A 194 1.06 -14.55 10.91
C ARG A 194 1.38 -14.56 9.43
N PHE A 195 1.37 -13.39 8.82
CA PHE A 195 1.96 -13.19 7.50
C PHE A 195 3.47 -13.04 7.70
N CYS A 196 4.22 -14.12 7.49
CA CYS A 196 5.67 -14.03 7.35
C CYS A 196 5.99 -13.66 5.89
N TYR A 197 6.36 -12.42 5.65
CA TYR A 197 6.84 -11.95 4.34
C TYR A 197 8.27 -12.41 4.01
N SER A 198 9.00 -13.00 4.96
CA SER A 198 10.30 -13.63 4.70
C SER A 198 10.52 -14.80 5.66
N LYS A 199 11.32 -15.78 5.22
CA LYS A 199 11.77 -16.91 6.05
C LYS A 199 12.68 -16.48 7.22
N ASP A 200 13.07 -15.22 7.29
CA ASP A 200 14.02 -14.68 8.27
C ASP A 200 13.36 -14.02 9.48
N PHE A 201 12.01 -13.97 9.55
CA PHE A 201 11.28 -13.35 10.67
C PHE A 201 11.02 -14.31 11.87
N GLU A 202 11.67 -15.47 11.93
CA GLU A 202 11.56 -16.40 13.06
C GLU A 202 12.50 -16.09 14.22
N LYS A 203 13.26 -15.00 14.19
CA LYS A 203 14.13 -14.60 15.29
C LYS A 203 13.61 -13.32 15.94
N ASP A 204 13.33 -13.45 17.22
CA ASP A 204 13.11 -12.38 18.22
C ASP A 204 11.68 -11.83 18.35
N TRP A 205 10.81 -12.64 19.01
CA TRP A 205 9.79 -12.16 19.97
C TRP A 205 9.75 -13.07 21.16
#